data_2640dfecb3b3ce4662259703e9c915e3
#
_entry.id   2640dfecb3b3ce4662259703e9c915e3
#
_cell.length_a   1.000
_cell.length_b   1.000
_cell.length_c   1.000
_cell.angle_alpha   90.00
_cell.angle_beta   90.00
_cell.angle_gamma   90.00
#
_symmetry.space_group_name_H-M   'P 1'
#
loop_
_entity.id
_entity.type
_entity.pdbx_description
1 polymer ?
#
loop_
_entity_poly.entity_id
_entity_poly.type
_entity_poly.pdbx_seq_one_letter_code
_entity_poly.pdbx_strand_id
1 'polypeptide(L)'
;MKKLFLLFVLGILIPMSAMHAEGEVDLIWEAQTYTHPFYEGLPLWSNESNITFTAIPHIPSVSPGNIIYRWSKNKTVLGSLSGVGKNSLSFKDTVLSLPVEVTIDLFLENGSSPLGSRTVTLKPASPKLLVLENSPLYGLMTNKSVINEFIIEEDEVTLSAIPLFSTVSKRTAGAFVYTWLTNSGERRVGDSITYRAPETGGGSASVMVRGENSKIIAQPKNVNFLIKFNEQDAL
;
A
#
# COMPACT_ATOMS: atom_id res chain seq x y z
N MET A 1 -60.02 25.07 -60.68
CA MET A 1 -58.61 25.13 -60.25
C MET A 1 -58.44 24.31 -58.98
N LYS A 2 -57.96 23.05 -59.13
CA LYS A 2 -57.73 22.14 -58.02
C LYS A 2 -56.27 22.29 -57.55
N LYS A 3 -56.04 22.77 -56.36
CA LYS A 3 -54.69 22.85 -55.77
C LYS A 3 -54.35 21.50 -55.11
N LEU A 4 -53.37 20.83 -55.75
CA LEU A 4 -52.79 19.58 -55.26
C LEU A 4 -51.82 19.92 -54.11
N PHE A 5 -52.09 19.46 -52.84
CA PHE A 5 -51.24 19.64 -51.71
C PHE A 5 -50.32 18.42 -51.58
N LEU A 6 -49.07 18.59 -51.96
CA LEU A 6 -48.05 17.55 -51.86
C LEU A 6 -47.47 17.53 -50.42
N LEU A 7 -47.85 16.51 -49.66
CA LEU A 7 -47.36 16.32 -48.31
C LEU A 7 -45.98 15.63 -48.36
N PHE A 8 -44.93 16.37 -48.09
CA PHE A 8 -43.56 15.84 -48.02
C PHE A 8 -43.33 15.25 -46.61
N VAL A 9 -43.41 13.90 -46.48
CA VAL A 9 -43.08 13.21 -45.25
C VAL A 9 -41.55 13.06 -45.19
N LEU A 10 -40.88 13.93 -44.44
CA LEU A 10 -39.45 13.84 -44.15
C LEU A 10 -39.25 12.75 -43.10
N GLY A 11 -38.87 11.55 -43.52
CA GLY A 11 -38.48 10.46 -42.62
C GLY A 11 -37.19 10.82 -41.90
N ILE A 12 -37.29 11.17 -40.63
CA ILE A 12 -36.11 11.32 -39.74
C ILE A 12 -35.57 9.92 -39.48
N LEU A 13 -34.50 9.55 -40.17
CA LEU A 13 -33.64 8.42 -39.81
C LEU A 13 -32.90 8.81 -38.52
N ILE A 14 -33.44 8.40 -37.38
CA ILE A 14 -32.70 8.42 -36.10
C ILE A 14 -31.67 7.31 -36.22
N PRO A 15 -30.35 7.60 -36.15
CA PRO A 15 -29.37 6.55 -36.04
C PRO A 15 -29.62 5.85 -34.69
N MET A 16 -30.09 4.61 -34.72
CA MET A 16 -30.02 3.73 -33.53
C MET A 16 -28.55 3.50 -33.25
N SER A 17 -27.99 4.34 -32.39
CA SER A 17 -26.73 4.01 -31.70
C SER A 17 -26.96 2.69 -30.98
N ALA A 18 -26.35 1.61 -31.46
CA ALA A 18 -26.32 0.36 -30.74
C ALA A 18 -25.69 0.68 -29.37
N MET A 19 -26.51 0.75 -28.31
CA MET A 19 -26.03 0.71 -26.96
C MET A 19 -25.35 -0.65 -26.82
N HIS A 20 -24.04 -0.68 -27.00
CA HIS A 20 -23.24 -1.77 -26.47
C HIS A 20 -23.39 -1.65 -24.95
N ALA A 21 -24.00 -2.64 -24.33
CA ALA A 21 -23.92 -2.82 -22.93
C ALA A 21 -22.43 -3.12 -22.64
N GLU A 22 -21.67 -2.07 -22.34
CA GLU A 22 -20.31 -2.23 -21.83
C GLU A 22 -20.44 -3.02 -20.53
N GLY A 23 -19.89 -4.23 -20.53
CA GLY A 23 -19.77 -5.01 -19.32
C GLY A 23 -18.86 -4.25 -18.35
N GLU A 24 -19.29 -4.08 -17.13
CA GLU A 24 -18.48 -3.47 -16.08
C GLU A 24 -17.46 -4.48 -15.57
N VAL A 25 -16.24 -4.01 -15.26
CA VAL A 25 -15.21 -4.80 -14.59
C VAL A 25 -14.63 -4.01 -13.43
N ASP A 26 -14.70 -4.60 -12.24
CA ASP A 26 -13.97 -4.08 -11.09
C ASP A 26 -12.54 -4.61 -11.10
N LEU A 27 -11.60 -3.71 -10.83
CA LEU A 27 -10.20 -4.03 -10.68
C LEU A 27 -9.76 -3.69 -9.28
N ILE A 28 -9.62 -4.71 -8.45
CA ILE A 28 -9.12 -4.59 -7.07
C ILE A 28 -7.65 -4.99 -7.02
N TRP A 29 -6.94 -4.49 -6.02
CA TRP A 29 -5.53 -4.86 -5.83
C TRP A 29 -5.20 -5.01 -4.34
N GLU A 30 -4.18 -5.81 -4.08
CA GLU A 30 -3.63 -6.08 -2.76
C GLU A 30 -2.10 -6.06 -2.82
N ALA A 31 -1.47 -5.37 -1.89
CA ALA A 31 -0.02 -5.33 -1.76
C ALA A 31 0.44 -6.22 -0.60
N GLN A 32 1.55 -6.95 -0.81
CA GLN A 32 2.15 -7.80 0.22
C GLN A 32 3.14 -6.99 1.06
N THR A 33 2.62 -6.06 1.84
CA THR A 33 3.38 -5.22 2.77
C THR A 33 2.78 -5.29 4.16
N TYR A 34 3.61 -5.08 5.17
CA TYR A 34 3.17 -5.11 6.55
C TYR A 34 2.39 -3.84 6.92
N THR A 35 1.25 -4.04 7.58
CA THR A 35 0.53 -3.02 8.34
C THR A 35 0.27 -3.54 9.75
N HIS A 36 0.35 -2.66 10.74
CA HIS A 36 0.00 -3.03 12.11
C HIS A 36 -1.54 -3.04 12.27
N PRO A 37 -2.12 -3.88 13.15
CA PRO A 37 -3.58 -3.95 13.37
C PRO A 37 -4.28 -2.62 13.68
N PHE A 38 -3.58 -1.62 14.20
CA PHE A 38 -4.17 -0.28 14.39
C PHE A 38 -4.34 0.53 13.10
N TYR A 39 -3.75 0.08 11.98
CA TYR A 39 -3.89 0.77 10.70
C TYR A 39 -5.15 0.28 9.99
N GLU A 40 -6.13 1.14 9.87
CA GLU A 40 -7.44 0.80 9.30
C GLU A 40 -7.46 0.81 7.76
N GLY A 41 -6.38 1.25 7.11
CA GLY A 41 -6.28 1.29 5.65
C GLY A 41 -5.78 -0.02 5.03
N LEU A 42 -5.80 -0.07 3.70
CA LEU A 42 -5.21 -1.18 2.95
C LEU A 42 -3.67 -1.14 2.98
N PRO A 43 -2.98 -2.31 2.96
CA PRO A 43 -1.54 -2.37 2.76
C PRO A 43 -1.16 -1.64 1.47
N LEU A 44 -0.31 -0.62 1.58
CA LEU A 44 0.12 0.14 0.41
C LEU A 44 1.27 -0.56 -0.30
N TRP A 45 1.21 -0.58 -1.61
CA TRP A 45 2.28 -1.07 -2.46
C TRP A 45 3.54 -0.21 -2.31
N SER A 46 4.70 -0.84 -2.09
CA SER A 46 5.98 -0.17 -1.86
C SER A 46 7.09 -0.79 -2.69
N ASN A 47 8.25 -0.15 -2.72
CA ASN A 47 9.44 -0.62 -3.43
C ASN A 47 9.74 -2.10 -3.14
N GLU A 48 10.04 -2.87 -4.20
CA GLU A 48 10.39 -4.29 -4.12
C GLU A 48 9.35 -5.19 -3.43
N SER A 49 8.10 -4.70 -3.21
CA SER A 49 7.01 -5.52 -2.71
C SER A 49 6.23 -6.17 -3.86
N ASN A 50 5.56 -7.27 -3.57
CA ASN A 50 4.61 -7.87 -4.49
C ASN A 50 3.28 -7.13 -4.44
N ILE A 51 2.62 -7.08 -5.60
CA ILE A 51 1.24 -6.63 -5.73
C ILE A 51 0.47 -7.62 -6.59
N THR A 52 -0.77 -7.87 -6.22
CA THR A 52 -1.70 -8.72 -6.96
C THR A 52 -2.94 -7.91 -7.33
N PHE A 53 -3.33 -7.97 -8.58
CA PHE A 53 -4.58 -7.42 -9.12
C PHE A 53 -5.54 -8.56 -9.35
N THR A 54 -6.82 -8.33 -9.09
CA THR A 54 -7.91 -9.27 -9.41
C THR A 54 -9.00 -8.52 -10.14
N ALA A 55 -9.35 -9.01 -11.31
CA ALA A 55 -10.46 -8.50 -12.12
C ALA A 55 -11.73 -9.27 -11.77
N ILE A 56 -12.80 -8.53 -11.46
CA ILE A 56 -14.13 -9.05 -11.18
C ILE A 56 -15.08 -8.58 -12.28
N PRO A 57 -15.39 -9.44 -13.26
CA PRO A 57 -16.27 -9.06 -14.36
C PRO A 57 -17.75 -9.06 -13.93
N HIS A 58 -18.48 -8.05 -14.34
CA HIS A 58 -19.94 -7.93 -14.20
C HIS A 58 -20.58 -8.04 -15.59
N ILE A 59 -20.43 -9.20 -16.24
CA ILE A 59 -20.94 -9.45 -17.58
C ILE A 59 -22.12 -10.44 -17.49
N PRO A 60 -23.34 -9.99 -17.80
CA PRO A 60 -24.50 -10.88 -17.75
C PRO A 60 -24.33 -12.10 -18.65
N SER A 61 -24.76 -13.26 -18.18
CA SER A 61 -24.82 -14.52 -18.93
C SER A 61 -23.48 -15.10 -19.39
N VAL A 62 -22.33 -14.56 -18.92
CA VAL A 62 -21.00 -15.09 -19.24
C VAL A 62 -20.31 -15.56 -17.96
N SER A 63 -19.88 -16.83 -17.94
CA SER A 63 -19.09 -17.33 -16.82
C SER A 63 -17.69 -16.70 -16.82
N PRO A 64 -17.18 -16.21 -15.68
CA PRO A 64 -15.83 -15.64 -15.58
C PRO A 64 -14.71 -16.56 -16.12
N GLY A 65 -14.88 -17.87 -16.01
CA GLY A 65 -13.94 -18.86 -16.53
C GLY A 65 -13.85 -18.92 -18.06
N ASN A 66 -14.84 -18.38 -18.78
CA ASN A 66 -14.90 -18.36 -20.26
C ASN A 66 -14.49 -17.00 -20.83
N ILE A 67 -14.12 -16.05 -19.99
CA ILE A 67 -13.66 -14.73 -20.40
C ILE A 67 -12.15 -14.79 -20.67
N ILE A 68 -11.71 -14.13 -21.73
CA ILE A 68 -10.31 -13.88 -22.01
C ILE A 68 -9.92 -12.58 -21.31
N TYR A 69 -8.98 -12.66 -20.38
CA TYR A 69 -8.41 -11.54 -19.64
C TYR A 69 -7.12 -11.10 -20.31
N ARG A 70 -7.08 -9.89 -20.85
CA ARG A 70 -5.89 -9.29 -21.46
C ARG A 70 -5.32 -8.23 -20.54
N TRP A 71 -4.25 -8.59 -19.86
CA TRP A 71 -3.53 -7.69 -18.96
C TRP A 71 -2.50 -6.87 -19.71
N SER A 72 -2.45 -5.58 -19.41
CA SER A 72 -1.42 -4.66 -19.88
C SER A 72 -0.79 -3.91 -18.71
N LYS A 73 0.52 -3.70 -18.78
CA LYS A 73 1.29 -2.90 -17.83
C LYS A 73 2.00 -1.79 -18.60
N ASN A 74 1.74 -0.53 -18.25
CA ASN A 74 2.28 0.64 -18.95
C ASN A 74 2.07 0.53 -20.48
N LYS A 75 0.84 0.18 -20.90
CA LYS A 75 0.42 -0.02 -22.30
C LYS A 75 1.05 -1.22 -23.01
N THR A 76 1.87 -2.01 -22.34
CA THR A 76 2.46 -3.23 -22.88
C THR A 76 1.64 -4.44 -22.48
N VAL A 77 1.14 -5.22 -23.44
CA VAL A 77 0.35 -6.43 -23.18
C VAL A 77 1.25 -7.52 -22.58
N LEU A 78 0.79 -8.12 -21.49
CA LEU A 78 1.46 -9.21 -20.77
C LEU A 78 0.92 -10.56 -21.26
N GLY A 79 1.35 -11.01 -22.45
CA GLY A 79 0.80 -12.18 -23.13
C GLY A 79 0.84 -13.47 -22.31
N SER A 80 1.92 -13.75 -21.58
CA SER A 80 2.06 -14.94 -20.74
C SER A 80 1.12 -14.95 -19.53
N LEU A 81 0.72 -13.77 -19.05
CA LEU A 81 -0.18 -13.56 -17.91
C LEU A 81 -1.63 -13.31 -18.34
N SER A 82 -1.88 -13.20 -19.65
CA SER A 82 -3.19 -13.03 -20.25
C SER A 82 -3.74 -14.37 -20.74
N GLY A 83 -5.07 -14.50 -20.88
CA GLY A 83 -5.73 -15.69 -21.41
C GLY A 83 -7.08 -15.98 -20.78
N VAL A 84 -7.69 -17.11 -21.18
CA VAL A 84 -8.98 -17.57 -20.67
C VAL A 84 -8.90 -17.86 -19.19
N GLY A 85 -9.82 -17.28 -18.40
CA GLY A 85 -9.92 -17.48 -16.95
C GLY A 85 -8.80 -16.85 -16.11
N LYS A 86 -7.83 -16.16 -16.73
CA LYS A 86 -6.70 -15.53 -16.03
C LYS A 86 -7.09 -14.17 -15.42
N ASN A 87 -7.99 -14.19 -14.46
CA ASN A 87 -8.54 -13.01 -13.81
C ASN A 87 -7.60 -12.34 -12.79
N SER A 88 -6.39 -12.85 -12.60
CA SER A 88 -5.42 -12.32 -11.63
C SER A 88 -4.07 -12.06 -12.28
N LEU A 89 -3.45 -10.94 -11.89
CA LEU A 89 -2.12 -10.51 -12.30
C LEU A 89 -1.30 -10.21 -11.05
N SER A 90 -0.14 -10.86 -10.91
CA SER A 90 0.81 -10.55 -9.83
C SER A 90 2.18 -10.20 -10.39
N PHE A 91 2.83 -9.22 -9.80
CA PHE A 91 4.22 -8.90 -10.08
C PHE A 91 4.91 -8.28 -8.87
N LYS A 92 6.26 -8.36 -8.87
CA LYS A 92 7.10 -7.69 -7.89
C LYS A 92 7.54 -6.33 -8.42
N ASP A 93 7.55 -5.32 -7.57
CA ASP A 93 8.10 -4.01 -7.91
C ASP A 93 9.62 -4.03 -8.04
N THR A 94 10.16 -2.99 -8.66
CA THR A 94 11.60 -2.77 -8.80
C THR A 94 12.14 -1.85 -7.72
N VAL A 95 13.46 -1.74 -7.62
CA VAL A 95 14.14 -0.80 -6.71
C VAL A 95 13.79 0.65 -7.02
N LEU A 96 13.62 1.01 -8.30
CA LEU A 96 13.29 2.38 -8.75
C LEU A 96 11.86 2.78 -8.45
N SER A 97 10.95 1.83 -8.37
CA SER A 97 9.57 2.02 -7.91
C SER A 97 8.85 3.20 -8.56
N LEU A 98 8.66 3.11 -9.86
CA LEU A 98 7.95 4.13 -10.64
C LEU A 98 6.43 3.88 -10.62
N PRO A 99 5.60 4.92 -10.81
CA PRO A 99 4.17 4.74 -11.03
C PRO A 99 3.89 3.75 -12.16
N VAL A 100 2.88 2.92 -11.96
CA VAL A 100 2.48 1.86 -12.90
C VAL A 100 1.03 2.02 -13.28
N GLU A 101 0.75 1.97 -14.56
CA GLU A 101 -0.59 1.84 -15.12
C GLU A 101 -0.86 0.37 -15.42
N VAL A 102 -1.93 -0.18 -14.85
CA VAL A 102 -2.40 -1.55 -15.12
C VAL A 102 -3.78 -1.47 -15.75
N THR A 103 -3.91 -2.07 -16.92
CA THR A 103 -5.18 -2.17 -17.64
C THR A 103 -5.57 -3.63 -17.79
N ILE A 104 -6.86 -3.90 -17.60
CA ILE A 104 -7.51 -5.16 -17.93
C ILE A 104 -8.55 -4.91 -19.01
N ASP A 105 -8.49 -5.67 -20.10
CA ASP A 105 -9.51 -5.75 -21.12
C ASP A 105 -10.09 -7.16 -21.13
N LEU A 106 -11.40 -7.26 -21.21
CA LEU A 106 -12.13 -8.52 -21.22
C LEU A 106 -12.66 -8.83 -22.63
N PHE A 107 -12.50 -10.07 -23.10
CA PHE A 107 -12.98 -10.51 -24.42
C PHE A 107 -13.71 -11.84 -24.34
N LEU A 108 -14.59 -12.10 -25.30
CA LEU A 108 -15.04 -13.45 -25.64
C LEU A 108 -14.07 -14.08 -26.64
N GLU A 109 -14.06 -15.40 -26.72
CA GLU A 109 -13.16 -16.18 -27.57
C GLU A 109 -13.16 -15.75 -29.04
N ASN A 110 -14.32 -15.34 -29.56
CA ASN A 110 -14.48 -14.88 -30.95
C ASN A 110 -14.75 -13.37 -31.05
N GLY A 111 -14.57 -12.61 -29.96
CA GLY A 111 -14.83 -11.17 -29.93
C GLY A 111 -13.63 -10.35 -30.36
N SER A 112 -13.81 -9.44 -31.32
CA SER A 112 -12.80 -8.47 -31.74
C SER A 112 -12.79 -7.20 -30.87
N SER A 113 -13.88 -6.90 -30.20
CA SER A 113 -14.03 -5.75 -29.30
C SER A 113 -14.06 -6.19 -27.84
N PRO A 114 -13.49 -5.39 -26.92
CA PRO A 114 -13.55 -5.70 -25.50
C PRO A 114 -15.00 -5.63 -25.00
N LEU A 115 -15.37 -6.55 -24.11
CA LEU A 115 -16.65 -6.54 -23.38
C LEU A 115 -16.65 -5.51 -22.26
N GLY A 116 -15.50 -5.22 -21.71
CA GLY A 116 -15.27 -4.24 -20.65
C GLY A 116 -13.77 -3.98 -20.50
N SER A 117 -13.43 -2.82 -19.96
CA SER A 117 -12.05 -2.41 -19.72
C SER A 117 -11.96 -1.60 -18.45
N ARG A 118 -10.87 -1.79 -17.71
CA ARG A 118 -10.57 -0.99 -16.52
C ARG A 118 -9.09 -0.69 -16.42
N THR A 119 -8.77 0.55 -16.11
CA THR A 119 -7.39 1.00 -15.90
C THR A 119 -7.25 1.58 -14.48
N VAL A 120 -6.18 1.21 -13.82
CA VAL A 120 -5.78 1.74 -12.51
C VAL A 120 -4.34 2.20 -12.60
N THR A 121 -4.07 3.41 -12.12
CA THR A 121 -2.71 3.93 -11.97
C THR A 121 -2.33 3.92 -10.50
N LEU A 122 -1.29 3.18 -10.15
CA LEU A 122 -0.76 3.09 -8.79
C LEU A 122 0.58 3.80 -8.69
N LYS A 123 0.75 4.51 -7.58
CA LYS A 123 2.01 5.11 -7.20
C LYS A 123 2.54 4.38 -5.95
N PRO A 124 3.77 3.85 -6.01
CA PRO A 124 4.36 3.19 -4.85
C PRO A 124 4.49 4.12 -3.65
N ALA A 125 4.11 3.61 -2.49
CA ALA A 125 4.28 4.32 -1.22
C ALA A 125 5.69 4.09 -0.68
N SER A 126 6.23 5.09 0.00
CA SER A 126 7.47 4.92 0.75
C SER A 126 7.17 4.16 2.05
N PRO A 127 7.88 3.09 2.39
CA PRO A 127 7.77 2.48 3.71
C PRO A 127 8.01 3.50 4.81
N LYS A 128 7.38 3.29 5.97
CA LYS A 128 7.51 4.17 7.13
C LYS A 128 7.98 3.36 8.33
N LEU A 129 8.82 3.95 9.15
CA LEU A 129 9.15 3.46 10.47
C LEU A 129 8.54 4.41 11.49
N LEU A 130 7.65 3.91 12.33
CA LEU A 130 7.08 4.65 13.45
C LEU A 130 7.75 4.18 14.73
N VAL A 131 7.90 5.09 15.69
CA VAL A 131 8.29 4.76 17.06
C VAL A 131 7.14 5.15 17.95
N LEU A 132 6.66 4.21 18.74
CA LEU A 132 5.51 4.37 19.62
C LEU A 132 5.92 3.96 21.04
N GLU A 133 5.34 4.60 22.02
CA GLU A 133 5.42 4.15 23.40
C GLU A 133 4.66 2.83 23.58
N ASN A 134 5.24 1.92 24.35
CA ASN A 134 4.58 0.68 24.76
C ASN A 134 4.42 0.72 26.29
N SER A 135 3.28 1.25 26.70
CA SER A 135 2.95 1.40 28.14
C SER A 135 2.71 0.02 28.78
N PRO A 136 3.27 -0.25 29.96
CA PRO A 136 2.99 -1.48 30.70
C PRO A 136 1.50 -1.66 31.03
N LEU A 137 0.77 -0.56 31.18
CA LEU A 137 -0.63 -0.56 31.59
C LEU A 137 -1.59 -0.60 30.39
N TYR A 138 -1.28 0.17 29.34
CA TYR A 138 -2.19 0.37 28.19
C TYR A 138 -1.72 -0.32 26.92
N GLY A 139 -0.53 -0.92 26.92
CA GLY A 139 0.09 -1.50 25.72
C GLY A 139 0.59 -0.44 24.74
N LEU A 140 0.54 -0.73 23.46
CA LEU A 140 1.08 0.15 22.43
C LEU A 140 0.22 1.42 22.26
N MET A 141 0.79 2.58 22.52
CA MET A 141 0.12 3.88 22.45
C MET A 141 0.06 4.38 21.01
N THR A 142 -1.04 4.04 20.31
CA THR A 142 -1.19 4.30 18.87
C THR A 142 -1.65 5.72 18.52
N ASN A 143 -2.05 6.51 19.50
CA ASN A 143 -2.55 7.86 19.37
C ASN A 143 -1.45 8.91 19.12
N LYS A 144 -0.18 8.58 19.43
CA LYS A 144 0.95 9.50 19.28
C LYS A 144 2.22 8.74 18.92
N SER A 145 2.83 9.06 17.78
CA SER A 145 4.17 8.59 17.45
C SER A 145 5.24 9.56 17.98
N VAL A 146 6.40 9.01 18.33
CA VAL A 146 7.57 9.81 18.71
C VAL A 146 8.07 10.56 17.48
N ILE A 147 8.02 11.89 17.53
CA ILE A 147 8.50 12.78 16.48
C ILE A 147 9.37 13.85 17.13
N ASN A 148 10.60 14.02 16.68
CA ASN A 148 11.58 14.99 17.16
C ASN A 148 12.02 14.79 18.62
N GLU A 149 11.10 14.67 19.56
CA GLU A 149 11.43 14.48 20.98
C GLU A 149 10.40 13.60 21.71
N PHE A 150 10.85 12.96 22.77
CA PHE A 150 10.05 12.21 23.73
C PHE A 150 10.52 12.56 25.14
N ILE A 151 9.60 12.94 26.01
CA ILE A 151 9.88 13.28 27.40
C ILE A 151 9.51 12.07 28.26
N ILE A 152 10.45 11.56 29.04
CA ILE A 152 10.20 10.50 30.03
C ILE A 152 9.74 11.19 31.30
N GLU A 153 8.49 10.96 31.67
CA GLU A 153 7.85 11.47 32.88
C GLU A 153 7.94 10.47 34.06
N GLU A 154 8.15 9.19 33.74
CA GLU A 154 8.26 8.08 34.66
C GLU A 154 9.75 7.62 34.77
N ASP A 155 10.04 6.65 35.65
CA ASP A 155 11.39 6.12 35.82
C ASP A 155 11.91 5.40 34.57
N GLU A 156 11.01 4.82 33.79
CA GLU A 156 11.37 4.13 32.55
C GLU A 156 10.28 4.23 31.48
N VAL A 157 10.69 4.12 30.22
CA VAL A 157 9.80 4.01 29.06
C VAL A 157 10.25 2.90 28.15
N THR A 158 9.30 2.13 27.64
CA THR A 158 9.55 1.18 26.55
C THR A 158 9.03 1.77 25.24
N LEU A 159 9.92 1.88 24.26
CA LEU A 159 9.60 2.32 22.90
C LEU A 159 9.62 1.14 21.94
N SER A 160 8.65 1.09 21.02
CA SER A 160 8.50 0.04 20.02
C SER A 160 8.55 0.62 18.61
N ALA A 161 9.30 -0.03 17.71
CA ALA A 161 9.40 0.34 16.31
C ALA A 161 8.41 -0.45 15.46
N ILE A 162 7.67 0.23 14.57
CA ILE A 162 6.62 -0.31 13.72
C ILE A 162 6.93 -0.03 12.24
N PRO A 163 7.18 -1.04 11.41
CA PRO A 163 7.60 -0.87 10.00
C PRO A 163 6.40 -0.88 9.04
N LEU A 164 5.66 0.20 8.92
CA LEU A 164 4.52 0.26 8.00
C LEU A 164 4.95 0.19 6.54
N PHE A 165 4.21 -0.57 5.74
CA PHE A 165 4.38 -0.77 4.30
C PHE A 165 5.75 -1.36 3.91
N SER A 166 6.43 -1.98 4.82
CA SER A 166 7.66 -2.75 4.55
C SER A 166 7.30 -4.17 4.08
N THR A 167 8.16 -4.76 3.24
CA THR A 167 7.96 -6.11 2.69
C THR A 167 8.36 -7.16 3.74
N VAL A 168 7.52 -7.33 4.74
CA VAL A 168 7.65 -8.33 5.81
C VAL A 168 6.28 -8.88 6.20
N SER A 169 6.24 -10.12 6.68
CA SER A 169 4.98 -10.76 7.08
C SER A 169 4.51 -10.36 8.48
N LYS A 170 5.44 -9.95 9.34
CA LYS A 170 5.16 -9.51 10.71
C LYS A 170 6.29 -8.61 11.22
N ARG A 171 6.01 -7.80 12.24
CA ARG A 171 6.98 -6.88 12.87
C ARG A 171 8.25 -7.59 13.35
N THR A 172 8.11 -8.75 13.94
CA THR A 172 9.21 -9.58 14.49
C THR A 172 9.77 -10.58 13.48
N ALA A 173 9.55 -10.40 12.16
CA ALA A 173 10.12 -11.30 11.16
C ALA A 173 11.65 -11.23 11.19
N GLY A 174 12.33 -12.37 11.26
CA GLY A 174 13.80 -12.42 11.38
C GLY A 174 14.58 -11.79 10.21
N ALA A 175 13.92 -11.55 9.07
CA ALA A 175 14.53 -10.80 7.96
C ALA A 175 14.53 -9.29 8.18
N PHE A 176 13.75 -8.75 9.14
CA PHE A 176 13.67 -7.33 9.43
C PHE A 176 14.41 -7.04 10.74
N VAL A 177 15.44 -6.21 10.66
CA VAL A 177 16.33 -5.88 11.78
C VAL A 177 16.08 -4.44 12.21
N TYR A 178 15.90 -4.25 13.50
CA TYR A 178 15.83 -2.93 14.13
C TYR A 178 17.14 -2.66 14.89
N THR A 179 17.74 -1.53 14.63
CA THR A 179 18.94 -1.08 15.32
C THR A 179 18.67 0.28 15.96
N TRP A 180 18.91 0.36 17.25
CA TRP A 180 18.82 1.58 18.06
C TRP A 180 20.23 2.05 18.39
N LEU A 181 20.52 3.31 18.09
CA LEU A 181 21.82 3.94 18.32
C LEU A 181 21.61 5.20 19.16
N THR A 182 22.41 5.38 20.19
CA THR A 182 22.44 6.61 21.00
C THR A 182 23.68 7.43 20.67
N ASN A 183 23.66 8.72 21.03
CA ASN A 183 24.84 9.60 20.93
C ASN A 183 26.01 9.17 21.83
N SER A 184 25.79 8.32 22.83
CA SER A 184 26.85 7.71 23.62
C SER A 184 27.58 6.57 22.90
N GLY A 185 27.13 6.20 21.69
CA GLY A 185 27.65 5.07 20.91
C GLY A 185 27.04 3.72 21.30
N GLU A 186 26.11 3.68 22.24
CA GLU A 186 25.40 2.45 22.56
C GLU A 186 24.55 1.97 21.39
N ARG A 187 24.69 0.68 21.06
CA ARG A 187 23.92 0.02 20.00
C ARG A 187 23.14 -1.15 20.56
N ARG A 188 21.83 -1.14 20.34
CA ARG A 188 20.92 -2.24 20.69
C ARG A 188 20.17 -2.74 19.47
N VAL A 189 19.81 -4.02 19.47
CA VAL A 189 19.04 -4.68 18.40
C VAL A 189 17.76 -5.24 19.00
N GLY A 190 16.63 -4.99 18.36
CA GLY A 190 15.32 -5.46 18.79
C GLY A 190 14.22 -4.51 18.30
N ASP A 191 13.01 -5.01 18.23
CA ASP A 191 11.83 -4.25 17.81
C ASP A 191 11.29 -3.31 18.90
N SER A 192 11.80 -3.45 20.12
CA SER A 192 11.49 -2.60 21.27
C SER A 192 12.73 -2.39 22.14
N ILE A 193 12.76 -1.28 22.84
CA ILE A 193 13.84 -0.93 23.79
C ILE A 193 13.27 -0.19 24.98
N THR A 194 13.81 -0.43 26.17
CA THR A 194 13.48 0.29 27.38
C THR A 194 14.60 1.26 27.74
N TYR A 195 14.25 2.51 27.94
CA TYR A 195 15.12 3.57 28.48
C TYR A 195 14.71 3.86 29.90
N ARG A 196 15.72 4.07 30.77
CA ARG A 196 15.53 4.45 32.18
C ARG A 196 16.05 5.86 32.39
N ALA A 197 15.30 6.63 33.16
CA ALA A 197 15.76 7.92 33.63
C ALA A 197 16.96 7.74 34.58
N PRO A 198 17.93 8.65 34.58
CA PRO A 198 18.99 8.62 35.60
C PRO A 198 18.40 8.87 37.01
N GLU A 199 18.99 8.23 38.04
CA GLU A 199 18.50 8.36 39.43
C GLU A 199 18.58 9.81 39.93
N THR A 200 19.47 10.62 39.39
CA THR A 200 19.65 12.02 39.78
C THR A 200 19.94 12.89 38.55
N GLY A 201 19.35 14.06 38.55
CA GLY A 201 19.52 15.05 37.47
C GLY A 201 18.74 14.77 36.20
N GLY A 202 18.53 15.80 35.43
CA GLY A 202 17.92 15.72 34.09
C GLY A 202 18.97 15.52 33.00
N GLY A 203 18.51 15.23 31.80
CA GLY A 203 19.41 15.05 30.67
C GLY A 203 18.68 14.82 29.35
N SER A 204 19.45 14.66 28.30
CA SER A 204 18.89 14.26 27.00
C SER A 204 19.84 13.32 26.27
N ALA A 205 19.27 12.42 25.50
CA ALA A 205 20.01 11.54 24.60
C ALA A 205 19.41 11.60 23.18
N SER A 206 20.27 11.73 22.17
CA SER A 206 19.84 11.57 20.79
C SER A 206 19.78 10.09 20.46
N VAL A 207 18.65 9.68 19.88
CA VAL A 207 18.39 8.30 19.49
C VAL A 207 18.10 8.25 18.00
N MET A 208 18.76 7.32 17.30
CA MET A 208 18.45 6.93 15.94
C MET A 208 17.94 5.49 15.95
N VAL A 209 16.76 5.29 15.36
CA VAL A 209 16.21 3.95 15.11
C VAL A 209 16.28 3.66 13.63
N ARG A 210 16.93 2.59 13.26
CA ARG A 210 17.00 2.08 11.89
C ARG A 210 16.25 0.77 11.79
N GLY A 211 15.30 0.70 10.84
CA GLY A 211 14.61 -0.52 10.43
C GLY A 211 15.01 -0.91 9.01
N GLU A 212 15.45 -2.13 8.79
CA GLU A 212 15.81 -2.62 7.46
C GLU A 212 15.51 -4.10 7.27
N ASN A 213 15.09 -4.45 6.06
CA ASN A 213 14.96 -5.84 5.65
C ASN A 213 16.25 -6.26 4.93
N SER A 214 16.97 -7.26 5.46
CA SER A 214 18.22 -7.74 4.91
C SER A 214 18.13 -8.28 3.47
N LYS A 215 16.92 -8.58 2.99
CA LYS A 215 16.64 -9.10 1.64
C LYS A 215 16.11 -8.04 0.66
N ILE A 216 15.89 -6.80 1.12
CA ILE A 216 15.26 -5.71 0.36
C ILE A 216 16.15 -4.46 0.47
N ILE A 217 16.73 -4.06 -0.65
CA ILE A 217 17.73 -2.98 -0.66
C ILE A 217 17.08 -1.60 -0.52
N ALA A 218 15.89 -1.42 -1.09
CA ALA A 218 15.26 -0.10 -1.21
C ALA A 218 14.44 0.36 0.01
N GLN A 219 14.40 -0.42 1.10
CA GLN A 219 13.49 -0.16 2.23
C GLN A 219 14.12 0.17 3.59
N PRO A 220 15.42 0.52 3.74
CA PRO A 220 15.91 0.99 5.03
C PRO A 220 15.26 2.32 5.40
N LYS A 221 14.80 2.46 6.65
CA LYS A 221 14.21 3.68 7.19
C LYS A 221 14.80 4.01 8.54
N ASN A 222 15.03 5.30 8.77
CA ASN A 222 15.53 5.82 10.03
C ASN A 222 14.52 6.81 10.64
N VAL A 223 14.45 6.81 11.95
CA VAL A 223 13.76 7.82 12.75
C VAL A 223 14.77 8.35 13.77
N ASN A 224 14.89 9.67 13.87
CA ASN A 224 15.77 10.33 14.83
C ASN A 224 14.91 11.19 15.77
N PHE A 225 15.21 11.12 17.04
CA PHE A 225 14.53 11.92 18.07
C PHE A 225 15.41 12.12 19.29
N LEU A 226 15.04 13.05 20.15
CA LEU A 226 15.64 13.27 21.46
C LEU A 226 14.78 12.59 22.52
N ILE A 227 15.41 11.85 23.42
CA ILE A 227 14.82 11.47 24.69
C ILE A 227 15.27 12.51 25.71
N LYS A 228 14.31 13.10 26.41
CA LYS A 228 14.54 14.04 27.52
C LYS A 228 14.12 13.39 28.82
N PHE A 229 14.96 13.51 29.81
CA PHE A 229 14.68 13.09 31.17
C PHE A 229 14.42 14.35 31.99
N ASN A 230 13.26 14.41 32.64
CA ASN A 230 12.97 15.50 33.56
C ASN A 230 13.87 15.37 34.80
N GLU A 231 14.29 16.51 35.33
CA GLU A 231 14.93 16.56 36.62
C GLU A 231 13.90 16.03 37.66
N GLN A 232 14.16 14.86 38.24
CA GLN A 232 13.38 14.43 39.39
C GLN A 232 13.78 15.32 40.54
N ASP A 233 12.83 16.13 41.03
CA ASP A 233 13.03 16.85 42.28
C ASP A 233 13.37 15.84 43.37
N ALA A 234 14.60 15.92 43.88
CA ALA A 234 15.04 15.10 45.03
C ALA A 234 14.12 15.42 46.21
N LEU A 235 13.21 14.50 46.55
CA LEU A 235 12.35 14.55 47.73
C LEU A 235 13.19 14.35 49.00
#